data_29d2aab323c7fa478717df25eff523a2
#
_entry.id   29d2aab323c7fa478717df25eff523a2
#
_cell.length_a   1.000
_cell.length_b   1.000
_cell.length_c   1.000
_cell.angle_alpha   90.00
_cell.angle_beta   90.00
_cell.angle_gamma   90.00
#
_symmetry.space_group_name_H-M   'P 1'
#
loop_
_entity.id
_entity.type
_entity.pdbx_description
1 polymer ?
#
loop_
_entity_poly.entity_id
_entity_poly.type
_entity_poly.pdbx_seq_one_letter_code
_entity_poly.pdbx_strand_id
1 'polypeptide(L)'
;MGRNWNEMILAVFRGEDPKGVVWQPRIDFWFLVNQKRGTLPKRYEGATLLDVHDDVKSSIRYFIWPLRTRYTRVKVEEQWIEPNRLLRVWKTPIGELREVLRFTHYGLSAYHEEFKVKTPEDL
;
A
#
# COMPACT_ATOMS: atom_id res chain seq x y z
N MET A 1 -4.89 -28.37 -14.22
CA MET A 1 -4.86 -28.30 -12.75
C MET A 1 -4.25 -26.98 -12.33
N GLY A 2 -5.00 -26.13 -11.66
CA GLY A 2 -4.49 -24.84 -11.18
C GLY A 2 -3.41 -25.05 -10.11
N ARG A 3 -2.39 -24.19 -10.07
CA ARG A 3 -1.36 -24.21 -9.03
C ARG A 3 -2.01 -23.84 -7.68
N ASN A 4 -1.77 -24.67 -6.66
CA ASN A 4 -2.18 -24.32 -5.30
C ASN A 4 -1.13 -23.40 -4.67
N TRP A 5 -1.30 -22.11 -4.87
CA TRP A 5 -0.38 -21.08 -4.36
C TRP A 5 -0.22 -21.12 -2.84
N ASN A 6 -1.29 -21.46 -2.11
CA ASN A 6 -1.25 -21.50 -0.65
C ASN A 6 -0.29 -22.59 -0.17
N GLU A 7 -0.40 -23.80 -0.72
CA GLU A 7 0.50 -24.90 -0.36
C GLU A 7 1.95 -24.60 -0.76
N MET A 8 2.16 -24.02 -1.93
CA MET A 8 3.50 -23.65 -2.39
C MET A 8 4.14 -22.59 -1.46
N ILE A 9 3.37 -21.56 -1.06
CA ILE A 9 3.84 -20.53 -0.16
C ILE A 9 4.13 -21.11 1.23
N LEU A 10 3.23 -21.96 1.76
CA LEU A 10 3.43 -22.64 3.04
C LEU A 10 4.65 -23.55 3.02
N ALA A 11 4.92 -24.25 1.93
CA ALA A 11 6.13 -25.08 1.77
C ALA A 11 7.40 -24.23 1.91
N VAL A 12 7.45 -23.05 1.26
CA VAL A 12 8.57 -22.11 1.41
C VAL A 12 8.78 -21.71 2.87
N PHE A 13 7.71 -21.35 3.59
CA PHE A 13 7.81 -20.97 5.01
C PHE A 13 8.24 -22.12 5.92
N ARG A 14 7.95 -23.37 5.54
CA ARG A 14 8.39 -24.58 6.25
C ARG A 14 9.80 -25.03 5.88
N GLY A 15 10.46 -24.37 4.92
CA GLY A 15 11.74 -24.81 4.38
C GLY A 15 11.65 -26.06 3.49
N GLU A 16 10.47 -26.36 2.98
CA GLU A 16 10.18 -27.48 2.08
C GLU A 16 10.27 -27.05 0.62
N ASP A 17 10.40 -28.03 -0.29
CA ASP A 17 10.38 -27.78 -1.74
C ASP A 17 8.96 -27.41 -2.20
N PRO A 18 8.71 -26.17 -2.71
CA PRO A 18 7.39 -25.73 -3.18
C PRO A 18 6.96 -26.40 -4.49
N LYS A 19 7.76 -27.32 -5.06
CA LYS A 19 7.51 -28.00 -6.35
C LYS A 19 7.32 -27.02 -7.52
N GLY A 20 8.03 -25.90 -7.47
CA GLY A 20 8.01 -24.88 -8.51
C GLY A 20 8.39 -23.50 -8.02
N VAL A 21 8.34 -22.52 -8.91
CA VAL A 21 8.62 -21.12 -8.58
C VAL A 21 7.37 -20.47 -8.02
N VAL A 22 7.47 -19.92 -6.81
CA VAL A 22 6.46 -19.03 -6.24
C VAL A 22 6.66 -17.64 -6.83
N TRP A 23 5.73 -17.21 -7.66
CA TRP A 23 5.76 -15.92 -8.31
C TRP A 23 4.63 -15.02 -7.79
N GLN A 24 5.00 -13.88 -7.23
CA GLN A 24 4.10 -12.95 -6.56
C GLN A 24 4.44 -11.51 -6.98
N PRO A 25 4.12 -11.12 -8.23
CA PRO A 25 4.46 -9.81 -8.75
C PRO A 25 3.63 -8.70 -8.10
N ARG A 26 4.24 -7.53 -7.96
CA ARG A 26 3.57 -6.31 -7.50
C ARG A 26 3.03 -5.54 -8.70
N ILE A 27 1.91 -5.99 -9.24
CA ILE A 27 1.23 -5.37 -10.39
C ILE A 27 0.06 -4.46 -10.00
N ASP A 28 -0.23 -4.36 -8.71
CA ASP A 28 -1.30 -3.54 -8.15
C ASP A 28 -1.19 -2.07 -8.58
N PHE A 29 -0.02 -1.44 -8.44
CA PHE A 29 0.19 -0.06 -8.87
C PHE A 29 0.04 0.11 -10.38
N TRP A 30 0.64 -0.79 -11.16
CA TRP A 30 0.50 -0.77 -12.61
C TRP A 30 -0.98 -0.85 -13.02
N PHE A 31 -1.73 -1.78 -12.44
CA PHE A 31 -3.15 -1.97 -12.71
C PHE A 31 -3.96 -0.72 -12.38
N LEU A 32 -3.83 -0.21 -11.14
CA LEU A 32 -4.59 0.95 -10.66
C LEU A 32 -4.27 2.23 -11.44
N VAL A 33 -2.99 2.47 -11.77
CA VAL A 33 -2.60 3.65 -12.56
C VAL A 33 -3.18 3.57 -13.97
N ASN A 34 -3.05 2.42 -14.64
CA ASN A 34 -3.57 2.26 -16.00
C ASN A 34 -5.10 2.26 -16.04
N GLN A 35 -5.77 1.73 -15.01
CA GLN A 35 -7.22 1.83 -14.87
C GLN A 35 -7.67 3.30 -14.78
N LYS A 36 -7.00 4.10 -13.93
CA LYS A 36 -7.32 5.54 -13.79
C LYS A 36 -7.01 6.35 -15.06
N ARG A 37 -6.02 5.94 -15.82
CA ARG A 37 -5.66 6.57 -17.11
C ARG A 37 -6.53 6.13 -18.28
N GLY A 38 -7.27 5.02 -18.14
CA GLY A 38 -7.95 4.39 -19.28
C GLY A 38 -6.98 3.77 -20.29
N THR A 39 -5.79 3.34 -19.82
CA THR A 39 -4.71 2.78 -20.66
C THR A 39 -4.46 1.29 -20.40
N LEU A 40 -5.39 0.61 -19.71
CA LEU A 40 -5.32 -0.85 -19.58
C LEU A 40 -5.39 -1.49 -20.98
N PRO A 41 -4.61 -2.57 -21.21
CA PRO A 41 -4.76 -3.36 -22.43
C PRO A 41 -6.22 -3.83 -22.59
N LYS A 42 -6.71 -3.90 -23.84
CA LYS A 42 -8.10 -4.29 -24.13
C LYS A 42 -8.54 -5.59 -23.44
N ARG A 43 -7.62 -6.58 -23.33
CA ARG A 43 -7.90 -7.86 -22.66
C ARG A 43 -8.20 -7.72 -21.16
N TYR A 44 -7.85 -6.59 -20.56
CA TYR A 44 -8.10 -6.29 -19.13
C TYR A 44 -9.14 -5.18 -18.94
N GLU A 45 -9.82 -4.77 -20.01
CA GLU A 45 -10.91 -3.82 -19.94
C GLU A 45 -12.08 -4.42 -19.16
N GLY A 46 -12.45 -3.78 -18.03
CA GLY A 46 -13.45 -4.33 -17.10
C GLY A 46 -12.96 -5.46 -16.17
N ALA A 47 -11.71 -5.90 -16.31
CA ALA A 47 -11.14 -6.92 -15.43
C ALA A 47 -10.84 -6.38 -14.03
N THR A 48 -10.85 -7.27 -13.05
CA THR A 48 -10.34 -7.01 -11.71
C THR A 48 -8.84 -7.30 -11.63
N LEU A 49 -8.20 -6.86 -10.55
CA LEU A 49 -6.79 -7.21 -10.29
C LEU A 49 -6.59 -8.74 -10.15
N LEU A 50 -7.59 -9.46 -9.62
CA LEU A 50 -7.55 -10.91 -9.51
C LEU A 50 -7.53 -11.58 -10.88
N ASP A 51 -8.36 -11.10 -11.82
CA ASP A 51 -8.39 -11.64 -13.19
C ASP A 51 -7.04 -11.48 -13.89
N VAL A 52 -6.32 -10.38 -13.61
CA VAL A 52 -4.97 -10.18 -14.15
C VAL A 52 -3.98 -11.17 -13.52
N HIS A 53 -4.05 -11.39 -12.20
CA HIS A 53 -3.21 -12.40 -11.55
C HIS A 53 -3.46 -13.82 -12.06
N ASP A 54 -4.72 -14.16 -12.33
CA ASP A 54 -5.11 -15.45 -12.90
C ASP A 54 -4.59 -15.61 -14.34
N ASP A 55 -4.70 -14.56 -15.17
CA ASP A 55 -4.20 -14.58 -16.56
C ASP A 55 -2.67 -14.77 -16.61
N VAL A 56 -1.92 -14.05 -15.76
CA VAL A 56 -0.46 -14.18 -15.68
C VAL A 56 0.00 -15.37 -14.82
N LYS A 57 -0.93 -16.16 -14.31
CA LYS A 57 -0.67 -17.35 -13.47
C LYS A 57 0.26 -17.05 -12.30
N SER A 58 -0.06 -16.02 -11.56
CA SER A 58 0.68 -15.59 -10.37
C SER A 58 -0.17 -15.68 -9.11
N SER A 59 0.48 -15.79 -7.95
CA SER A 59 -0.21 -15.58 -6.68
C SER A 59 -0.43 -14.10 -6.41
N ILE A 60 -1.48 -13.76 -5.68
CA ILE A 60 -1.74 -12.39 -5.25
C ILE A 60 -1.09 -12.11 -3.90
N ARG A 61 -0.60 -10.89 -3.72
CA ARG A 61 -0.14 -10.38 -2.43
C ARG A 61 -1.19 -9.46 -1.85
N TYR A 62 -1.79 -9.89 -0.74
CA TYR A 62 -2.71 -9.05 0.01
C TYR A 62 -1.96 -8.23 1.04
N PHE A 63 -2.30 -6.95 1.11
CA PHE A 63 -1.90 -6.09 2.22
C PHE A 63 -3.09 -5.97 3.16
N ILE A 64 -2.97 -6.50 4.37
CA ILE A 64 -3.94 -6.31 5.44
C ILE A 64 -3.27 -5.52 6.55
N TRP A 65 -4.02 -4.61 7.16
CA TRP A 65 -3.60 -3.86 8.33
C TRP A 65 -4.42 -4.32 9.53
N PRO A 66 -3.97 -5.35 10.26
CA PRO A 66 -4.77 -5.98 11.31
C PRO A 66 -4.85 -5.13 12.58
N LEU A 67 -4.00 -4.10 12.69
CA LEU A 67 -3.93 -3.25 13.87
C LEU A 67 -4.75 -1.97 13.65
N ARG A 68 -5.52 -1.59 14.68
CA ARG A 68 -6.18 -0.28 14.75
C ARG A 68 -5.52 0.54 15.84
N THR A 69 -4.98 1.70 15.47
CA THR A 69 -4.42 2.65 16.42
C THR A 69 -5.54 3.53 16.98
N ARG A 70 -5.65 3.60 18.29
CA ARG A 70 -6.54 4.54 18.98
C ARG A 70 -5.72 5.47 19.83
N TYR A 71 -5.84 6.74 19.55
CA TYR A 71 -5.20 7.78 20.36
C TYR A 71 -6.15 8.19 21.49
N THR A 72 -5.67 8.21 22.73
CA THR A 72 -6.46 8.59 23.93
C THR A 72 -6.19 10.00 24.41
N ARG A 73 -4.99 10.53 24.16
CA ARG A 73 -4.56 11.88 24.58
C ARG A 73 -3.98 12.70 23.44
N VAL A 74 -4.11 12.24 22.21
CA VAL A 74 -3.57 12.89 21.03
C VAL A 74 -4.73 13.22 20.10
N LYS A 75 -4.84 14.49 19.71
CA LYS A 75 -5.75 14.93 18.65
C LYS A 75 -4.97 15.00 17.36
N VAL A 76 -5.47 14.35 16.31
CA VAL A 76 -4.88 14.42 14.97
C VAL A 76 -5.75 15.32 14.11
N GLU A 77 -5.13 16.32 13.51
CA GLU A 77 -5.77 17.25 12.58
C GLU A 77 -5.13 17.11 11.21
N GLU A 78 -5.95 17.13 10.17
CA GLU A 78 -5.51 17.02 8.78
C GLU A 78 -6.03 18.21 7.97
N GLN A 79 -5.15 18.80 7.16
CA GLN A 79 -5.48 19.93 6.30
C GLN A 79 -4.78 19.78 4.95
N TRP A 80 -5.53 19.83 3.87
CA TRP A 80 -4.97 19.98 2.53
C TRP A 80 -4.49 21.42 2.34
N ILE A 81 -3.16 21.59 2.19
CA ILE A 81 -2.52 22.90 1.97
C ILE A 81 -2.32 23.19 0.49
N GLU A 82 -2.32 22.15 -0.35
CA GLU A 82 -2.36 22.17 -1.81
C GLU A 82 -3.15 20.95 -2.29
N PRO A 83 -3.56 20.87 -3.56
CA PRO A 83 -4.36 19.74 -4.08
C PRO A 83 -3.73 18.35 -3.86
N ASN A 84 -2.40 18.29 -3.72
CA ASN A 84 -1.66 17.04 -3.51
C ASN A 84 -0.75 17.07 -2.27
N ARG A 85 -0.89 18.07 -1.38
CA ARG A 85 -0.12 18.19 -0.14
C ARG A 85 -1.04 18.21 1.07
N LEU A 86 -0.83 17.25 1.97
CA LEU A 86 -1.57 17.11 3.21
C LEU A 86 -0.64 17.46 4.39
N LEU A 87 -1.03 18.47 5.16
CA LEU A 87 -0.47 18.74 6.48
C LEU A 87 -1.24 17.90 7.50
N ARG A 88 -0.50 17.15 8.32
CA ARG A 88 -1.05 16.41 9.46
C ARG A 88 -0.34 16.85 10.72
N VAL A 89 -1.12 17.18 11.75
CA VAL A 89 -0.63 17.67 13.04
C VAL A 89 -1.15 16.77 14.15
N TRP A 90 -0.25 16.27 14.99
CA TRP A 90 -0.58 15.56 16.23
C TRP A 90 -0.41 16.52 17.41
N LYS A 91 -1.51 16.85 18.07
CA LYS A 91 -1.51 17.65 19.29
C LYS A 91 -1.48 16.74 20.49
N THR A 92 -0.41 16.82 21.26
CA THR A 92 -0.19 16.02 22.47
C THR A 92 -0.17 16.93 23.71
N PRO A 93 -0.30 16.38 24.93
CA PRO A 93 -0.20 17.18 26.17
C PRO A 93 1.16 17.89 26.37
N ILE A 94 2.21 17.45 25.69
CA ILE A 94 3.58 17.98 25.85
C ILE A 94 4.08 18.75 24.63
N GLY A 95 3.32 18.81 23.53
CA GLY A 95 3.71 19.53 22.33
C GLY A 95 2.98 19.07 21.08
N GLU A 96 3.41 19.58 19.95
CA GLU A 96 2.83 19.27 18.64
C GLU A 96 3.88 18.65 17.72
N LEU A 97 3.50 17.61 17.00
CA LEU A 97 4.27 17.03 15.91
C LEU A 97 3.55 17.30 14.59
N ARG A 98 4.29 17.56 13.55
CA ARG A 98 3.72 17.81 12.22
C ARG A 98 4.46 17.04 11.14
N GLU A 99 3.73 16.60 10.14
CA GLU A 99 4.29 16.05 8.91
C GLU A 99 3.60 16.66 7.69
N VAL A 100 4.30 16.67 6.58
CA VAL A 100 3.74 17.04 5.27
C VAL A 100 3.91 15.86 4.33
N LEU A 101 2.79 15.41 3.79
CA LEU A 101 2.72 14.35 2.80
C LEU A 101 2.44 14.95 1.43
N ARG A 102 3.23 14.58 0.43
CA ARG A 102 2.93 14.88 -0.97
C ARG A 102 2.46 13.63 -1.68
N PHE A 103 1.25 13.70 -2.23
CA PHE A 103 0.64 12.62 -2.98
C PHE A 103 1.05 12.64 -4.44
N THR A 104 1.16 11.46 -5.05
CA THR A 104 1.35 11.32 -6.48
C THR A 104 0.13 11.84 -7.25
N HIS A 105 0.29 12.08 -8.56
CA HIS A 105 -0.76 12.65 -9.41
C HIS A 105 -2.12 11.94 -9.29
N TYR A 106 -2.14 10.62 -9.07
CA TYR A 106 -3.38 9.84 -8.92
C TYR A 106 -3.78 9.56 -7.47
N GLY A 107 -3.05 10.09 -6.49
CA GLY A 107 -3.32 9.86 -5.07
C GLY A 107 -3.08 8.42 -4.59
N LEU A 108 -2.40 7.59 -5.38
CA LEU A 108 -2.17 6.18 -5.07
C LEU A 108 -0.97 5.94 -4.15
N SER A 109 -0.11 6.92 -4.02
CA SER A 109 1.08 6.88 -3.16
C SER A 109 1.37 8.27 -2.65
N ALA A 110 2.08 8.35 -1.53
CA ALA A 110 2.57 9.59 -0.98
C ALA A 110 3.99 9.40 -0.46
N TYR A 111 4.75 10.50 -0.40
CA TYR A 111 6.02 10.55 0.29
C TYR A 111 6.03 11.69 1.30
N HIS A 112 6.88 11.58 2.31
CA HIS A 112 7.04 12.63 3.30
C HIS A 112 7.95 13.73 2.75
N GLU A 113 7.41 14.94 2.60
CA GLU A 113 8.22 16.14 2.41
C GLU A 113 8.79 16.60 3.74
N GLU A 114 8.03 16.42 4.81
CA GLU A 114 8.41 16.72 6.17
C GLU A 114 7.98 15.56 7.06
N PHE A 115 8.92 14.95 7.78
CA PHE A 115 8.64 13.88 8.73
C PHE A 115 8.17 14.47 10.06
N LYS A 116 7.32 13.73 10.78
CA LYS A 116 6.82 14.16 12.09
C LYS A 116 7.90 14.16 13.18
N VAL A 117 8.85 13.23 13.12
CA VAL A 117 10.00 13.15 14.03
C VAL A 117 11.21 13.69 13.29
N LYS A 118 11.81 14.77 13.75
CA LYS A 118 12.94 15.47 13.14
C LYS A 118 14.17 15.47 14.03
N THR A 119 13.96 15.44 15.33
CA THR A 119 15.00 15.47 16.35
C THR A 119 14.73 14.40 17.42
N PRO A 120 15.72 14.00 18.22
CA PRO A 120 15.53 13.08 19.33
C PRO A 120 14.47 13.56 20.35
N GLU A 121 14.30 14.88 20.48
CA GLU A 121 13.35 15.51 21.41
C GLU A 121 11.89 15.34 20.96
N ASP A 122 11.65 14.97 19.69
CA ASP A 122 10.32 14.68 19.16
C ASP A 122 9.81 13.28 19.56
N LEU A 123 10.65 12.44 20.19
CA LEU A 123 10.31 11.10 20.63
C LEU A 123 9.75 11.08 22.06
#